data_a2854d3145d2324df7626fcc5f98db69
#
_entry.id   a2854d3145d2324df7626fcc5f98db69
#
_cell.length_a   1.000
_cell.length_b   1.000
_cell.length_c   1.000
_cell.angle_alpha   90.00
_cell.angle_beta   90.00
_cell.angle_gamma   90.00
#
_symmetry.space_group_name_H-M   'P 1'
#
loop_
_entity.id
_entity.type
_entity.pdbx_description
1 polymer ?
#
loop_
_entity_poly.entity_id
_entity_poly.type
_entity_poly.pdbx_seq_one_letter_code
_entity_poly.pdbx_strand_id
1 'polypeptide(L)'
;IGCAIDDGFIKNVDQPVSDFYPKFKGYNGKTLTLRHLLTMSAGVDFDEAYSSPFSPTTKLYYGDDLQKIALGMKEIEEPGVNFIYQSGVTQLLSLIVEKATGENISSYVSRKLWTPINAEEDALWSLDKKEGIEKAYCCFNSNARDFARFGQLILNKGSWNGKQLVSESYIKEATTPDTSLVFKEYNEKNHCYGFQFWHLTYKNLEIPYMRGILGQYIFAIPELNAVVVRLGHKRSDTRTSQHYPDDIDTWLGAAMEIIQKSNNKS
;
A
#
# COMPACT_ATOMS: atom_id res chain seq x y z
N ILE A 1 -7.08 6.75 -0.99
CA ILE A 1 -8.26 6.48 -1.84
C ILE A 1 -9.50 6.30 -0.98
N GLY A 2 -9.55 5.36 0.00
CA GLY A 2 -10.75 5.11 0.82
C GLY A 2 -11.32 6.37 1.45
N CYS A 3 -10.48 7.19 2.09
CA CYS A 3 -10.92 8.49 2.63
C CYS A 3 -11.52 9.42 1.55
N ALA A 4 -10.95 9.43 0.35
CA ALA A 4 -11.44 10.28 -0.73
C ALA A 4 -12.79 9.79 -1.30
N ILE A 5 -13.06 8.49 -1.21
CA ILE A 5 -14.38 7.92 -1.51
C ILE A 5 -15.39 8.33 -0.43
N ASP A 6 -15.03 8.17 0.84
CA ASP A 6 -15.90 8.52 1.97
C ASP A 6 -16.21 10.03 2.02
N ASP A 7 -15.29 10.88 1.56
CA ASP A 7 -15.47 12.33 1.42
C ASP A 7 -16.25 12.72 0.14
N GLY A 8 -16.53 11.79 -0.78
CA GLY A 8 -17.23 12.05 -2.03
C GLY A 8 -16.39 12.68 -3.15
N PHE A 9 -15.07 12.79 -2.99
CA PHE A 9 -14.16 13.26 -4.05
C PHE A 9 -13.93 12.20 -5.14
N ILE A 10 -14.04 10.93 -4.78
CA ILE A 10 -13.95 9.77 -5.68
C ILE A 10 -15.26 8.98 -5.53
N LYS A 11 -15.84 8.52 -6.64
CA LYS A 11 -17.14 7.82 -6.61
C LYS A 11 -17.03 6.44 -5.94
N ASN A 12 -16.06 5.63 -6.37
CA ASN A 12 -15.78 4.28 -5.86
C ASN A 12 -14.47 3.78 -6.49
N VAL A 13 -14.04 2.57 -6.11
CA VAL A 13 -12.80 1.95 -6.63
C VAL A 13 -12.89 1.56 -8.11
N ASP A 14 -14.08 1.44 -8.69
CA ASP A 14 -14.28 1.08 -10.10
C ASP A 14 -14.37 2.33 -11.01
N GLN A 15 -14.19 3.53 -10.46
CA GLN A 15 -14.12 4.76 -11.23
C GLN A 15 -12.95 4.71 -12.22
N PRO A 16 -13.20 5.06 -13.51
CA PRO A 16 -12.15 5.09 -14.54
C PRO A 16 -11.02 6.05 -14.19
N VAL A 17 -9.78 5.61 -14.39
CA VAL A 17 -8.59 6.48 -14.24
C VAL A 17 -8.63 7.63 -15.25
N SER A 18 -9.26 7.41 -16.41
CA SER A 18 -9.46 8.44 -17.44
C SER A 18 -10.30 9.63 -17.00
N ASP A 19 -11.14 9.50 -15.95
CA ASP A 19 -11.88 10.63 -15.38
C ASP A 19 -10.92 11.69 -14.79
N PHE A 20 -9.76 11.25 -14.30
CA PHE A 20 -8.71 12.10 -13.75
C PHE A 20 -7.63 12.42 -14.79
N TYR A 21 -7.18 11.41 -15.52
CA TYR A 21 -6.13 11.52 -16.54
C TYR A 21 -6.57 10.84 -17.84
N PRO A 22 -7.13 11.61 -18.82
CA PRO A 22 -7.79 11.11 -20.04
C PRO A 22 -6.94 10.21 -20.93
N LYS A 23 -5.61 10.20 -20.72
CA LYS A 23 -4.72 9.31 -21.49
C LYS A 23 -4.82 7.84 -21.05
N PHE A 24 -5.19 7.56 -19.79
CA PHE A 24 -5.31 6.20 -19.25
C PHE A 24 -6.72 5.66 -19.50
N LYS A 25 -6.91 5.09 -20.68
CA LYS A 25 -8.23 4.58 -21.12
C LYS A 25 -8.43 3.09 -20.88
N GLY A 26 -7.33 2.35 -20.73
CA GLY A 26 -7.31 0.89 -20.68
C GLY A 26 -6.73 0.29 -21.96
N TYR A 27 -6.76 -1.02 -22.05
CA TYR A 27 -6.14 -1.78 -23.13
C TYR A 27 -7.13 -2.80 -23.69
N ASN A 28 -7.14 -3.02 -25.01
CA ASN A 28 -8.04 -3.95 -25.72
C ASN A 28 -9.52 -3.76 -25.35
N GLY A 29 -9.98 -2.52 -25.18
CA GLY A 29 -11.37 -2.20 -24.83
C GLY A 29 -11.75 -2.42 -23.36
N LYS A 30 -10.82 -2.90 -22.51
CA LYS A 30 -11.02 -3.00 -21.06
C LYS A 30 -10.56 -1.73 -20.37
N THR A 31 -11.46 -1.07 -19.66
CA THR A 31 -11.21 0.20 -18.98
C THR A 31 -10.25 0.03 -17.80
N LEU A 32 -9.24 0.90 -17.69
CA LEU A 32 -8.39 1.01 -16.49
C LEU A 32 -9.14 1.75 -15.38
N THR A 33 -9.30 1.14 -14.21
CA THR A 33 -10.00 1.70 -13.05
C THR A 33 -9.06 1.88 -11.86
N LEU A 34 -9.52 2.59 -10.82
CA LEU A 34 -8.77 2.73 -9.57
C LEU A 34 -8.52 1.37 -8.89
N ARG A 35 -9.47 0.42 -9.00
CA ARG A 35 -9.29 -0.95 -8.51
C ARG A 35 -8.03 -1.59 -9.08
N HIS A 36 -7.82 -1.48 -10.39
CA HIS A 36 -6.65 -2.05 -11.05
C HIS A 36 -5.33 -1.41 -10.58
N LEU A 37 -5.34 -0.12 -10.26
CA LEU A 37 -4.18 0.54 -9.65
C LEU A 37 -3.98 0.05 -8.20
N LEU A 38 -5.05 -0.03 -7.41
CA LEU A 38 -4.99 -0.46 -6.01
C LEU A 38 -4.51 -1.90 -5.86
N THR A 39 -4.94 -2.79 -6.74
CA THR A 39 -4.55 -4.21 -6.76
C THR A 39 -3.24 -4.49 -7.51
N MET A 40 -2.53 -3.46 -7.97
CA MET A 40 -1.30 -3.61 -8.77
C MET A 40 -1.52 -4.46 -10.03
N SER A 41 -2.68 -4.32 -10.68
CA SER A 41 -3.05 -5.04 -11.91
C SER A 41 -3.33 -4.09 -13.08
N ALA A 42 -2.60 -2.97 -13.13
CA ALA A 42 -2.85 -1.91 -14.11
C ALA A 42 -2.50 -2.27 -15.55
N GLY A 43 -1.63 -3.26 -15.78
CA GLY A 43 -1.18 -3.65 -17.13
C GLY A 43 -0.32 -2.59 -17.83
N VAL A 44 0.53 -1.86 -17.06
CA VAL A 44 1.38 -0.77 -17.57
C VAL A 44 2.86 -1.17 -17.70
N ASP A 45 3.58 -0.46 -18.55
CA ASP A 45 5.02 -0.67 -18.86
C ASP A 45 5.95 -0.04 -17.80
N PHE A 46 5.83 -0.43 -16.55
CA PHE A 46 6.70 0.05 -15.50
C PHE A 46 7.61 -1.07 -14.98
N ASP A 47 8.92 -0.93 -15.21
CA ASP A 47 9.93 -1.88 -14.75
C ASP A 47 10.38 -1.55 -13.31
N GLU A 48 10.09 -2.46 -12.37
CA GLU A 48 10.43 -2.33 -10.93
C GLU A 48 11.88 -2.78 -10.62
N ALA A 49 12.78 -2.81 -11.60
CA ALA A 49 14.16 -3.25 -11.42
C ALA A 49 14.98 -2.25 -10.58
N TYR A 50 15.23 -2.57 -9.31
CA TYR A 50 16.02 -1.75 -8.37
C TYR A 50 17.53 -1.72 -8.69
N SER A 51 18.05 -2.71 -9.40
CA SER A 51 19.48 -2.84 -9.72
C SER A 51 19.91 -2.10 -11.00
N SER A 52 18.96 -1.64 -11.80
CA SER A 52 19.26 -0.92 -13.04
C SER A 52 19.21 0.60 -12.85
N PRO A 53 20.30 1.33 -13.14
CA PRO A 53 20.30 2.80 -13.04
C PRO A 53 19.39 3.48 -14.07
N PHE A 54 18.96 2.74 -15.10
CA PHE A 54 18.10 3.25 -16.18
C PHE A 54 16.63 2.87 -16.02
N SER A 55 16.29 2.04 -15.02
CA SER A 55 14.90 1.62 -14.79
C SER A 55 14.00 2.80 -14.42
N PRO A 56 12.69 2.72 -14.73
CA PRO A 56 11.71 3.69 -14.25
C PRO A 56 11.73 3.82 -12.73
N THR A 57 11.91 2.75 -11.96
CA THR A 57 12.01 2.76 -10.50
C THR A 57 13.18 3.59 -10.00
N THR A 58 14.37 3.42 -10.58
CA THR A 58 15.54 4.23 -10.22
C THR A 58 15.35 5.70 -10.59
N LYS A 59 14.78 5.97 -11.77
CA LYS A 59 14.41 7.33 -12.15
C LYS A 59 13.35 7.95 -11.25
N LEU A 60 12.38 7.15 -10.79
CA LEU A 60 11.37 7.59 -9.83
C LEU A 60 12.03 7.96 -8.49
N TYR A 61 13.03 7.19 -8.02
CA TYR A 61 13.67 7.41 -6.73
C TYR A 61 14.65 8.60 -6.74
N TYR A 62 15.48 8.74 -7.78
CA TYR A 62 16.52 9.76 -7.86
C TYR A 62 16.18 10.95 -8.75
N GLY A 63 15.09 10.87 -9.53
CA GLY A 63 14.66 11.94 -10.41
C GLY A 63 13.91 13.06 -9.68
N ASP A 64 13.68 14.14 -10.40
CA ASP A 64 13.07 15.39 -9.95
C ASP A 64 11.73 15.71 -10.63
N ASP A 65 11.14 14.72 -11.31
CA ASP A 65 9.85 14.88 -12.01
C ASP A 65 9.03 13.57 -11.95
N LEU A 66 8.53 13.27 -10.75
CA LEU A 66 7.72 12.08 -10.49
C LEU A 66 6.43 12.06 -11.30
N GLN A 67 5.83 13.25 -11.49
CA GLN A 67 4.61 13.37 -12.26
C GLN A 67 4.82 12.93 -13.71
N LYS A 68 5.91 13.37 -14.34
CA LYS A 68 6.24 12.98 -15.71
C LYS A 68 6.48 11.47 -15.83
N ILE A 69 7.15 10.86 -14.85
CA ILE A 69 7.42 9.42 -14.85
C ILE A 69 6.12 8.63 -14.69
N ALA A 70 5.32 8.95 -13.67
CA ALA A 70 4.05 8.27 -13.41
C ALA A 70 3.04 8.46 -14.56
N LEU A 71 2.90 9.68 -15.05
CA LEU A 71 2.06 9.94 -16.22
C LEU A 71 2.70 9.46 -17.54
N GLY A 72 3.99 9.13 -17.57
CA GLY A 72 4.67 8.59 -18.74
C GLY A 72 4.35 7.13 -19.05
N MET A 73 3.84 6.36 -18.08
CA MET A 73 3.48 4.95 -18.25
C MET A 73 2.49 4.74 -19.41
N LYS A 74 2.63 3.61 -20.09
CA LYS A 74 1.76 3.18 -21.19
C LYS A 74 1.05 1.90 -20.81
N GLU A 75 -0.19 1.77 -21.20
CA GLU A 75 -0.97 0.56 -21.06
C GLU A 75 -0.52 -0.45 -22.13
N ILE A 76 -0.09 -1.64 -21.71
CA ILE A 76 0.49 -2.69 -22.57
C ILE A 76 -0.18 -4.05 -22.42
N GLU A 77 -0.97 -4.24 -21.36
CA GLU A 77 -1.72 -5.46 -21.08
C GLU A 77 -3.13 -5.11 -20.61
N GLU A 78 -4.05 -6.07 -20.67
CA GLU A 78 -5.39 -5.88 -20.10
C GLU A 78 -5.34 -5.67 -18.60
N PRO A 79 -5.93 -4.58 -18.08
CA PRO A 79 -5.98 -4.35 -16.63
C PRO A 79 -6.86 -5.41 -15.93
N GLY A 80 -6.51 -5.75 -14.68
CA GLY A 80 -7.24 -6.72 -13.86
C GLY A 80 -7.02 -8.18 -14.25
N VAL A 81 -5.89 -8.50 -14.86
CA VAL A 81 -5.48 -9.88 -15.18
C VAL A 81 -4.28 -10.30 -14.33
N ASN A 82 -3.20 -9.56 -14.42
CA ASN A 82 -1.94 -9.89 -13.76
C ASN A 82 -1.66 -8.96 -12.59
N PHE A 83 -1.34 -9.52 -11.42
CA PHE A 83 -0.72 -8.79 -10.33
C PHE A 83 0.78 -8.63 -10.63
N ILE A 84 1.24 -7.38 -10.69
CA ILE A 84 2.64 -6.98 -10.85
C ILE A 84 2.89 -5.77 -9.97
N TYR A 85 3.72 -5.92 -8.93
CA TYR A 85 4.04 -4.80 -8.04
C TYR A 85 4.82 -3.71 -8.78
N GLN A 86 4.32 -2.46 -8.75
CA GLN A 86 4.88 -1.35 -9.52
C GLN A 86 4.76 -0.03 -8.74
N SER A 87 5.89 0.54 -8.32
CA SER A 87 5.97 1.81 -7.58
C SER A 87 5.33 2.98 -8.33
N GLY A 88 5.46 3.01 -9.65
CA GLY A 88 4.84 4.05 -10.49
C GLY A 88 3.32 4.07 -10.41
N VAL A 89 2.69 2.92 -10.19
CA VAL A 89 1.23 2.81 -10.01
C VAL A 89 0.79 3.46 -8.69
N THR A 90 1.54 3.27 -7.61
CA THR A 90 1.27 3.96 -6.33
C THR A 90 1.45 5.48 -6.47
N GLN A 91 2.48 5.93 -7.20
CA GLN A 91 2.65 7.35 -7.48
C GLN A 91 1.48 7.93 -8.30
N LEU A 92 0.94 7.17 -9.26
CA LEU A 92 -0.25 7.59 -10.01
C LEU A 92 -1.49 7.71 -9.10
N LEU A 93 -1.65 6.79 -8.12
CA LEU A 93 -2.75 6.89 -7.14
C LEU A 93 -2.66 8.18 -6.31
N SER A 94 -1.46 8.63 -5.91
CA SER A 94 -1.32 9.90 -5.18
C SER A 94 -1.70 11.10 -6.05
N LEU A 95 -1.25 11.14 -7.30
CA LEU A 95 -1.64 12.19 -8.25
C LEU A 95 -3.16 12.24 -8.50
N ILE A 96 -3.82 11.09 -8.46
CA ILE A 96 -5.29 11.02 -8.56
C ILE A 96 -5.95 11.60 -7.30
N VAL A 97 -5.44 11.28 -6.09
CA VAL A 97 -5.96 11.87 -4.85
C VAL A 97 -5.79 13.38 -4.86
N GLU A 98 -4.60 13.88 -5.20
CA GLU A 98 -4.33 15.32 -5.30
C GLU A 98 -5.28 16.01 -6.29
N LYS A 99 -5.47 15.41 -7.46
CA LYS A 99 -6.38 15.94 -8.48
C LYS A 99 -7.84 15.92 -8.06
N ALA A 100 -8.27 14.89 -7.33
CA ALA A 100 -9.64 14.75 -6.86
C ALA A 100 -9.95 15.70 -5.71
N THR A 101 -9.02 15.89 -4.78
CA THR A 101 -9.22 16.66 -3.54
C THR A 101 -8.81 18.13 -3.68
N GLY A 102 -7.90 18.45 -4.60
CA GLY A 102 -7.28 19.78 -4.71
C GLY A 102 -6.21 20.05 -3.64
N GLU A 103 -5.83 19.03 -2.84
CA GLU A 103 -4.82 19.12 -1.79
C GLU A 103 -3.61 18.23 -2.15
N ASN A 104 -2.39 18.61 -1.77
CA ASN A 104 -1.25 17.69 -1.85
C ASN A 104 -1.48 16.50 -0.90
N ILE A 105 -0.83 15.35 -1.21
CA ILE A 105 -1.11 14.11 -0.49
C ILE A 105 -0.74 14.19 0.98
N SER A 106 0.33 14.90 1.36
CA SER A 106 0.74 15.05 2.77
C SER A 106 -0.28 15.84 3.58
N SER A 107 -0.81 16.94 3.05
CA SER A 107 -1.86 17.73 3.70
C SER A 107 -3.15 16.92 3.86
N TYR A 108 -3.56 16.20 2.81
CA TYR A 108 -4.75 15.36 2.86
C TYR A 108 -4.61 14.22 3.87
N VAL A 109 -3.48 13.48 3.87
CA VAL A 109 -3.19 12.41 4.82
C VAL A 109 -3.09 12.95 6.26
N SER A 110 -2.42 14.08 6.46
CA SER A 110 -2.32 14.73 7.78
C SER A 110 -3.72 15.00 8.36
N ARG A 111 -4.58 15.64 7.59
CA ARG A 111 -5.93 16.02 8.02
C ARG A 111 -6.87 14.82 8.20
N LYS A 112 -6.78 13.80 7.33
CA LYS A 112 -7.73 12.67 7.31
C LYS A 112 -7.32 11.49 8.16
N LEU A 113 -6.03 11.29 8.38
CA LEU A 113 -5.51 10.11 9.07
C LEU A 113 -4.54 10.47 10.18
N TRP A 114 -3.43 11.18 9.90
CA TRP A 114 -2.34 11.37 10.86
C TRP A 114 -2.78 12.08 12.14
N THR A 115 -3.41 13.23 12.01
CA THR A 115 -3.97 13.98 13.15
C THR A 115 -5.11 13.23 13.84
N PRO A 116 -6.12 12.67 13.11
CA PRO A 116 -7.21 11.94 13.75
C PRO A 116 -6.80 10.67 14.49
N ILE A 117 -5.74 9.95 14.08
CA ILE A 117 -5.22 8.80 14.83
C ILE A 117 -4.37 9.19 16.04
N ASN A 118 -4.27 10.47 16.34
CA ASN A 118 -3.50 11.01 17.45
C ASN A 118 -2.01 10.59 17.40
N ALA A 119 -1.39 10.71 16.22
CA ALA A 119 0.04 10.51 16.08
C ALA A 119 0.80 11.41 17.06
N GLU A 120 1.85 10.86 17.69
CA GLU A 120 2.62 11.56 18.73
C GLU A 120 3.62 12.56 18.12
N GLU A 121 4.14 12.22 16.94
CA GLU A 121 5.18 13.00 16.29
C GLU A 121 4.79 13.34 14.84
N ASP A 122 5.41 14.38 14.33
CA ASP A 122 5.31 14.69 12.90
C ASP A 122 5.94 13.59 12.06
N ALA A 123 5.31 13.27 10.95
CA ALA A 123 5.89 12.40 9.93
C ALA A 123 6.55 13.23 8.83
N LEU A 124 7.64 12.69 8.26
CA LEU A 124 8.33 13.33 7.15
C LEU A 124 8.15 12.51 5.88
N TRP A 125 7.75 13.16 4.80
CA TRP A 125 7.65 12.54 3.49
C TRP A 125 8.66 13.17 2.52
N SER A 126 9.48 12.35 1.87
CA SER A 126 10.45 12.86 0.91
C SER A 126 9.76 13.38 -0.34
N LEU A 127 10.22 14.52 -0.83
CA LEU A 127 9.78 15.10 -2.10
C LEU A 127 10.74 14.72 -3.23
N ASP A 128 10.32 14.85 -4.48
CA ASP A 128 11.18 14.68 -5.65
C ASP A 128 12.20 15.83 -5.78
N LYS A 129 11.78 17.05 -5.46
CA LYS A 129 12.60 18.25 -5.43
C LYS A 129 12.08 19.22 -4.38
N LYS A 130 12.83 20.32 -4.15
CA LYS A 130 12.34 21.40 -3.28
C LYS A 130 11.00 21.93 -3.81
N GLU A 131 10.01 21.99 -2.92
CA GLU A 131 8.63 22.40 -3.24
C GLU A 131 7.97 21.51 -4.31
N GLY A 132 8.45 20.29 -4.47
CA GLY A 132 7.93 19.28 -5.38
C GLY A 132 6.80 18.45 -4.79
N ILE A 133 6.60 17.26 -5.31
CA ILE A 133 5.55 16.32 -4.87
C ILE A 133 6.12 15.16 -4.07
N GLU A 134 5.30 14.59 -3.21
CA GLU A 134 5.68 13.48 -2.33
C GLU A 134 5.94 12.20 -3.12
N LYS A 135 6.99 11.48 -2.73
CA LYS A 135 7.29 10.11 -3.19
C LYS A 135 6.32 9.13 -2.56
N ALA A 136 5.07 9.11 -3.03
CA ALA A 136 3.97 8.38 -2.38
C ALA A 136 4.15 6.86 -2.33
N TYR A 137 4.99 6.30 -3.20
CA TYR A 137 5.32 4.88 -3.24
C TYR A 137 6.37 4.47 -2.19
N CYS A 138 7.04 5.44 -1.52
CA CYS A 138 8.06 5.20 -0.50
C CYS A 138 8.22 6.39 0.46
N CYS A 139 9.26 6.29 1.28
CA CYS A 139 9.97 7.45 1.85
C CYS A 139 9.13 8.28 2.84
N PHE A 140 8.12 7.65 3.43
CA PHE A 140 7.36 8.16 4.56
C PHE A 140 8.04 7.71 5.85
N ASN A 141 8.50 8.66 6.65
CA ASN A 141 9.33 8.43 7.83
C ASN A 141 8.58 8.83 9.09
N SER A 142 8.51 7.92 10.05
CA SER A 142 7.97 8.14 11.38
C SER A 142 8.53 7.13 12.38
N ASN A 143 8.02 7.10 13.59
CA ASN A 143 8.40 6.18 14.65
C ASN A 143 7.49 4.92 14.68
N ALA A 144 7.92 3.88 15.42
CA ALA A 144 7.20 2.62 15.48
C ALA A 144 5.82 2.74 16.16
N ARG A 145 5.64 3.65 17.12
CA ARG A 145 4.35 3.84 17.82
C ARG A 145 3.31 4.44 16.91
N ASP A 146 3.69 5.44 16.11
CA ASP A 146 2.79 6.07 15.17
C ASP A 146 2.46 5.13 14.00
N PHE A 147 3.42 4.32 13.53
CA PHE A 147 3.11 3.25 12.59
C PHE A 147 2.19 2.17 13.19
N ALA A 148 2.29 1.88 14.51
CA ALA A 148 1.38 0.94 15.15
C ALA A 148 -0.07 1.45 15.17
N ARG A 149 -0.30 2.78 15.19
CA ARG A 149 -1.64 3.37 15.08
C ARG A 149 -2.31 3.05 13.74
N PHE A 150 -1.55 2.97 12.65
CA PHE A 150 -2.11 2.48 11.38
C PHE A 150 -2.53 1.02 11.46
N GLY A 151 -1.70 0.16 12.05
CA GLY A 151 -2.08 -1.23 12.30
C GLY A 151 -3.34 -1.33 13.17
N GLN A 152 -3.44 -0.51 14.21
CA GLN A 152 -4.62 -0.44 15.07
C GLN A 152 -5.87 0.06 14.32
N LEU A 153 -5.71 1.03 13.42
CA LEU A 153 -6.81 1.49 12.57
C LEU A 153 -7.35 0.36 11.68
N ILE A 154 -6.48 -0.50 11.16
CA ILE A 154 -6.88 -1.69 10.39
C ILE A 154 -7.63 -2.68 11.28
N LEU A 155 -7.12 -3.00 12.48
CA LEU A 155 -7.80 -3.88 13.44
C LEU A 155 -9.19 -3.35 13.83
N ASN A 156 -9.30 -2.04 13.97
CA ASN A 156 -10.56 -1.36 14.30
C ASN A 156 -11.43 -1.10 13.06
N LYS A 157 -11.14 -1.75 11.93
CA LYS A 157 -11.91 -1.64 10.68
C LYS A 157 -12.12 -0.19 10.22
N GLY A 158 -11.08 0.62 10.34
CA GLY A 158 -11.08 2.02 9.94
C GLY A 158 -11.68 2.99 10.97
N SER A 159 -12.04 2.53 12.17
CA SER A 159 -12.53 3.37 13.26
C SER A 159 -11.42 3.74 14.25
N TRP A 160 -11.45 4.98 14.76
CA TRP A 160 -10.53 5.46 15.79
C TRP A 160 -11.29 6.31 16.82
N ASN A 161 -11.20 5.94 18.10
CA ASN A 161 -11.87 6.62 19.20
C ASN A 161 -13.38 6.85 18.93
N GLY A 162 -14.06 5.86 18.37
CA GLY A 162 -15.49 5.92 18.04
C GLY A 162 -15.84 6.70 16.77
N LYS A 163 -14.84 7.24 16.05
CA LYS A 163 -15.05 7.94 14.78
C LYS A 163 -14.57 7.06 13.62
N GLN A 164 -15.42 6.86 12.62
CA GLN A 164 -15.04 6.18 11.37
C GLN A 164 -14.20 7.13 10.54
N LEU A 165 -12.91 6.79 10.32
CA LEU A 165 -11.97 7.57 9.51
C LEU A 165 -11.92 7.07 8.07
N VAL A 166 -12.08 5.74 7.90
CA VAL A 166 -12.17 5.07 6.61
C VAL A 166 -13.28 4.03 6.73
N SER A 167 -14.16 3.92 5.74
CA SER A 167 -15.27 2.96 5.79
C SER A 167 -14.82 1.52 6.02
N GLU A 168 -15.56 0.76 6.85
CA GLU A 168 -15.26 -0.64 7.15
C GLU A 168 -15.24 -1.49 5.88
N SER A 169 -16.15 -1.22 4.94
CA SER A 169 -16.20 -1.92 3.65
C SER A 169 -14.91 -1.74 2.85
N TYR A 170 -14.36 -0.51 2.82
CA TYR A 170 -13.09 -0.27 2.15
C TYR A 170 -11.92 -0.99 2.83
N ILE A 171 -11.81 -0.92 4.16
CA ILE A 171 -10.76 -1.63 4.91
C ILE A 171 -10.83 -3.13 4.65
N LYS A 172 -12.02 -3.73 4.71
CA LYS A 172 -12.22 -5.15 4.43
C LYS A 172 -11.75 -5.53 3.03
N GLU A 173 -12.16 -4.77 2.03
CA GLU A 173 -11.75 -5.02 0.64
C GLU A 173 -10.25 -4.80 0.45
N ALA A 174 -9.71 -3.73 1.03
CA ALA A 174 -8.28 -3.39 0.94
C ALA A 174 -7.36 -4.46 1.53
N THR A 175 -7.77 -5.09 2.62
CA THR A 175 -6.98 -6.11 3.32
C THR A 175 -7.26 -7.55 2.87
N THR A 176 -8.13 -7.75 1.88
CA THR A 176 -8.43 -9.06 1.30
C THR A 176 -7.70 -9.21 -0.04
N PRO A 177 -6.92 -10.28 -0.25
CA PRO A 177 -6.27 -10.53 -1.53
C PRO A 177 -7.28 -10.72 -2.68
N ASP A 178 -6.99 -10.13 -3.84
CA ASP A 178 -7.80 -10.38 -5.03
C ASP A 178 -7.32 -11.66 -5.73
N THR A 179 -7.95 -12.78 -5.40
CA THR A 179 -7.63 -14.12 -5.93
C THR A 179 -8.07 -14.36 -7.37
N SER A 180 -8.75 -13.41 -7.99
CA SER A 180 -9.07 -13.46 -9.43
C SER A 180 -7.85 -13.14 -10.30
N LEU A 181 -6.85 -12.45 -9.73
CA LEU A 181 -5.62 -12.06 -10.41
C LEU A 181 -4.59 -13.21 -10.44
N VAL A 182 -3.76 -13.19 -11.46
CA VAL A 182 -2.58 -14.06 -11.57
C VAL A 182 -1.36 -13.31 -11.05
N PHE A 183 -0.66 -13.87 -10.06
CA PHE A 183 0.66 -13.38 -9.67
C PHE A 183 1.67 -13.72 -10.76
N LYS A 184 1.93 -12.76 -11.65
CA LYS A 184 2.63 -13.00 -12.92
C LYS A 184 4.01 -13.61 -12.76
N GLU A 185 4.76 -13.19 -11.74
CA GLU A 185 6.12 -13.68 -11.48
C GLU A 185 6.17 -15.19 -11.23
N TYR A 186 5.14 -15.75 -10.57
CA TYR A 186 5.07 -17.16 -10.18
C TYR A 186 4.03 -17.97 -10.96
N ASN A 187 3.25 -17.30 -11.80
CA ASN A 187 2.15 -17.91 -12.57
C ASN A 187 1.13 -18.67 -11.68
N GLU A 188 0.78 -18.08 -10.56
CA GLU A 188 -0.18 -18.61 -9.57
C GLU A 188 -1.27 -17.58 -9.26
N LYS A 189 -2.33 -18.01 -8.57
CA LYS A 189 -3.33 -17.06 -8.08
C LYS A 189 -2.72 -16.09 -7.08
N ASN A 190 -3.14 -14.82 -7.12
CA ASN A 190 -2.72 -13.84 -6.13
C ASN A 190 -3.39 -14.12 -4.77
N HIS A 191 -2.64 -14.60 -3.80
CA HIS A 191 -3.06 -14.79 -2.41
C HIS A 191 -2.38 -13.82 -1.45
N CYS A 192 -1.57 -12.88 -1.95
CA CYS A 192 -0.67 -12.08 -1.13
C CYS A 192 -0.89 -10.57 -1.21
N TYR A 193 -1.87 -10.08 -1.99
CA TYR A 193 -2.03 -8.64 -2.20
C TYR A 193 -3.48 -8.21 -2.43
N GLY A 194 -3.92 -7.21 -1.67
CA GLY A 194 -5.20 -6.51 -1.82
C GLY A 194 -5.01 -5.08 -2.36
N PHE A 195 -5.69 -4.08 -1.77
CA PHE A 195 -5.53 -2.67 -2.17
C PHE A 195 -4.33 -2.04 -1.45
N GLN A 196 -3.14 -2.15 -2.02
CA GLN A 196 -1.88 -1.63 -1.46
C GLN A 196 -1.50 -2.27 -0.11
N PHE A 197 -2.12 -3.38 0.26
CA PHE A 197 -1.78 -4.19 1.42
C PHE A 197 -1.26 -5.55 0.98
N TRP A 198 -0.15 -5.95 1.60
CA TRP A 198 0.31 -7.33 1.55
C TRP A 198 -0.51 -8.19 2.48
N HIS A 199 -0.55 -9.48 2.20
CA HIS A 199 -1.25 -10.48 2.99
C HIS A 199 -0.40 -11.73 3.10
N LEU A 200 -0.46 -12.41 4.25
CA LEU A 200 0.15 -13.71 4.48
C LEU A 200 -0.69 -14.54 5.46
N THR A 201 -0.55 -15.85 5.38
CA THR A 201 -1.09 -16.79 6.37
C THR A 201 0.05 -17.32 7.23
N TYR A 202 -0.01 -17.11 8.54
CA TYR A 202 0.96 -17.63 9.50
C TYR A 202 0.29 -18.40 10.61
N LYS A 203 0.57 -19.71 10.75
CA LYS A 203 -0.06 -20.60 11.76
C LYS A 203 -1.60 -20.51 11.76
N ASN A 204 -2.21 -20.53 10.59
CA ASN A 204 -3.66 -20.35 10.34
C ASN A 204 -4.24 -18.99 10.73
N LEU A 205 -3.41 -17.97 10.93
CA LEU A 205 -3.84 -16.57 11.10
C LEU A 205 -3.70 -15.83 9.78
N GLU A 206 -4.75 -15.10 9.39
CA GLU A 206 -4.78 -14.28 8.20
C GLU A 206 -4.31 -12.87 8.53
N ILE A 207 -3.15 -12.48 8.04
CA ILE A 207 -2.44 -11.27 8.47
C ILE A 207 -2.28 -10.30 7.32
N PRO A 208 -3.12 -9.27 7.22
CA PRO A 208 -2.81 -8.11 6.37
C PRO A 208 -1.65 -7.33 6.98
N TYR A 209 -0.73 -6.88 6.12
CA TYR A 209 0.43 -6.14 6.58
C TYR A 209 0.94 -5.13 5.55
N MET A 210 1.65 -4.13 6.03
CA MET A 210 2.39 -3.17 5.22
C MET A 210 3.85 -3.62 5.19
N ARG A 211 4.45 -3.60 3.98
CA ARG A 211 5.81 -4.08 3.76
C ARG A 211 6.64 -3.03 3.02
N GLY A 212 7.64 -2.50 3.69
CA GLY A 212 8.68 -1.67 3.07
C GLY A 212 9.93 -2.46 2.74
N ILE A 213 10.72 -1.93 1.81
CA ILE A 213 12.05 -2.44 1.50
C ILE A 213 12.92 -2.43 2.76
N LEU A 214 13.87 -3.35 2.88
CA LEU A 214 14.78 -3.51 4.02
C LEU A 214 14.11 -3.89 5.36
N GLY A 215 12.87 -4.39 5.33
CA GLY A 215 12.22 -4.99 6.49
C GLY A 215 11.51 -4.00 7.41
N GLN A 216 10.85 -3.00 6.87
CA GLN A 216 9.82 -2.25 7.56
C GLN A 216 8.52 -3.04 7.46
N TYR A 217 7.97 -3.45 8.59
CA TYR A 217 6.74 -4.23 8.65
C TYR A 217 5.77 -3.65 9.68
N ILE A 218 4.49 -3.63 9.31
CA ILE A 218 3.38 -3.35 10.23
C ILE A 218 2.38 -4.49 10.02
N PHE A 219 2.31 -5.42 10.96
CA PHE A 219 1.37 -6.54 10.91
C PHE A 219 0.15 -6.21 11.75
N ALA A 220 -1.03 -6.30 11.18
CA ALA A 220 -2.30 -6.29 11.90
C ALA A 220 -2.79 -7.74 12.03
N ILE A 221 -2.94 -8.24 13.27
CA ILE A 221 -3.30 -9.62 13.56
C ILE A 221 -4.69 -9.64 14.21
N PRO A 222 -5.78 -9.73 13.44
CA PRO A 222 -7.13 -9.55 13.95
C PRO A 222 -7.50 -10.54 15.04
N GLU A 223 -7.18 -11.83 14.86
CA GLU A 223 -7.54 -12.91 15.77
C GLU A 223 -6.88 -12.76 17.14
N LEU A 224 -5.77 -12.04 17.23
CA LEU A 224 -5.05 -11.78 18.48
C LEU A 224 -5.26 -10.35 18.99
N ASN A 225 -6.02 -9.53 18.25
CA ASN A 225 -6.16 -8.10 18.51
C ASN A 225 -4.81 -7.43 18.79
N ALA A 226 -3.83 -7.71 17.93
CA ALA A 226 -2.45 -7.28 18.13
C ALA A 226 -1.88 -6.60 16.88
N VAL A 227 -1.02 -5.62 17.11
CA VAL A 227 -0.20 -4.97 16.08
C VAL A 227 1.27 -5.22 16.38
N VAL A 228 2.03 -5.61 15.36
CA VAL A 228 3.48 -5.79 15.46
C VAL A 228 4.15 -4.87 14.46
N VAL A 229 5.08 -4.05 14.93
CA VAL A 229 5.85 -3.13 14.09
C VAL A 229 7.32 -3.47 14.15
N ARG A 230 7.94 -3.55 12.99
CA ARG A 230 9.40 -3.62 12.85
C ARG A 230 9.89 -2.50 11.94
N LEU A 231 10.84 -1.73 12.41
CA LEU A 231 11.60 -0.79 11.61
C LEU A 231 13.01 -1.34 11.43
N GLY A 232 13.35 -1.78 10.21
CA GLY A 232 14.58 -2.50 9.92
C GLY A 232 15.44 -1.81 8.86
N HIS A 233 16.71 -2.21 8.80
CA HIS A 233 17.67 -1.79 7.78
C HIS A 233 18.08 -2.95 6.86
N LYS A 234 17.57 -4.16 7.12
CA LYS A 234 17.86 -5.37 6.34
C LYS A 234 16.72 -6.37 6.50
N ARG A 235 16.43 -7.11 5.46
CA ARG A 235 15.53 -8.27 5.47
C ARG A 235 16.23 -9.46 4.83
N SER A 236 15.66 -10.65 4.94
CA SER A 236 16.09 -11.80 4.18
C SER A 236 15.80 -11.64 2.68
N ASP A 237 16.70 -12.14 1.86
CA ASP A 237 16.49 -12.25 0.41
C ASP A 237 15.78 -13.57 0.04
N THR A 238 15.78 -14.55 0.96
CA THR A 238 15.06 -15.82 0.78
C THR A 238 13.56 -15.59 0.93
N ARG A 239 12.78 -16.29 0.09
CA ARG A 239 11.32 -16.23 0.08
C ARG A 239 10.72 -17.54 0.59
N THR A 240 9.62 -17.43 1.30
CA THR A 240 8.77 -18.58 1.66
C THR A 240 7.98 -19.07 0.44
N SER A 241 7.26 -20.18 0.58
CA SER A 241 6.29 -20.64 -0.43
C SER A 241 5.13 -19.68 -0.68
N GLN A 242 4.88 -18.73 0.23
CA GLN A 242 3.90 -17.65 0.05
C GLN A 242 4.54 -16.34 -0.45
N HIS A 243 5.80 -16.37 -0.93
CA HIS A 243 6.52 -15.27 -1.55
C HIS A 243 6.84 -14.05 -0.65
N TYR A 244 6.73 -14.18 0.67
CA TYR A 244 7.24 -13.17 1.60
C TYR A 244 8.65 -13.51 2.11
N PRO A 245 9.46 -12.52 2.57
CA PRO A 245 10.77 -12.75 3.16
C PRO A 245 10.69 -13.69 4.37
N ASP A 246 11.53 -14.73 4.43
CA ASP A 246 11.45 -15.77 5.47
C ASP A 246 11.80 -15.27 6.89
N ASP A 247 12.50 -14.13 7.03
CA ASP A 247 12.73 -13.49 8.32
C ASP A 247 11.43 -13.01 9.00
N ILE A 248 10.35 -12.86 8.26
CA ILE A 248 9.01 -12.54 8.81
C ILE A 248 8.55 -13.64 9.77
N ASP A 249 8.81 -14.91 9.48
CA ASP A 249 8.46 -16.03 10.37
C ASP A 249 9.14 -15.91 11.74
N THR A 250 10.39 -15.47 11.77
CA THR A 250 11.13 -15.20 13.01
C THR A 250 10.50 -14.08 13.83
N TRP A 251 10.13 -12.97 13.17
CA TRP A 251 9.52 -11.82 13.83
C TRP A 251 8.12 -12.13 14.35
N LEU A 252 7.30 -12.80 13.56
CA LEU A 252 5.96 -13.21 13.98
C LEU A 252 6.05 -14.27 15.09
N GLY A 253 6.97 -15.21 15.01
CA GLY A 253 7.20 -16.21 16.06
C GLY A 253 7.52 -15.57 17.40
N ALA A 254 8.49 -14.63 17.43
CA ALA A 254 8.85 -13.90 18.64
C ALA A 254 7.67 -13.04 19.19
N ALA A 255 6.93 -12.40 18.31
CA ALA A 255 5.75 -11.62 18.72
C ALA A 255 4.66 -12.50 19.34
N MET A 256 4.38 -13.68 18.77
CA MET A 256 3.40 -14.63 19.30
C MET A 256 3.78 -15.12 20.70
N GLU A 257 5.06 -15.38 20.96
CA GLU A 257 5.53 -15.75 22.30
C GLU A 257 5.28 -14.64 23.33
N ILE A 258 5.51 -13.38 22.96
CA ILE A 258 5.27 -12.23 23.83
C ILE A 258 3.77 -12.11 24.14
N ILE A 259 2.92 -12.20 23.13
CA ILE A 259 1.46 -12.10 23.27
C ILE A 259 0.93 -13.21 24.19
N GLN A 260 1.38 -14.46 23.97
CA GLN A 260 0.97 -15.60 24.80
C GLN A 260 1.39 -15.41 26.28
N LYS A 261 2.62 -14.94 26.52
CA LYS A 261 3.11 -14.67 27.88
C LYS A 261 2.32 -13.55 28.59
N SER A 262 1.84 -12.56 27.83
CA SER A 262 1.02 -11.47 28.37
C SER A 262 -0.38 -11.95 28.75
N ASN A 263 -1.01 -12.76 27.91
CA ASN A 263 -2.35 -13.29 28.15
C ASN A 263 -2.39 -14.30 29.32
N ASN A 264 -1.27 -14.98 29.61
CA ASN A 264 -1.17 -15.91 30.74
C ASN A 264 -0.94 -15.18 32.09
N LYS A 265 -0.72 -13.87 32.10
CA LYS A 265 -0.49 -13.06 33.30
C LYS A 265 -1.71 -12.20 33.68
N SER A 266 -2.71 -12.13 32.82
CA SER A 266 -4.01 -11.45 33.05
C SER A 266 -5.07 -12.43 33.51
#